data_f7f7d8b2d1a2c9d70dc695dbfdae53c9
#
_entry.id   f7f7d8b2d1a2c9d70dc695dbfdae53c9
#
_cell.length_a   1.000
_cell.length_b   1.000
_cell.length_c   1.000
_cell.angle_alpha   90.00
_cell.angle_beta   90.00
_cell.angle_gamma   90.00
#
_symmetry.space_group_name_H-M   'P 1'
#
loop_
_entity.id
_entity.type
_entity.pdbx_description
1 polymer ?
#
loop_
_entity_poly.entity_id
_entity_poly.type
_entity_poly.pdbx_seq_one_letter_code
_entity_poly.pdbx_strand_id
1 'polypeptide(L)'
;METVKKNRSGTTDLTVGRPLAQILRFALPLVLGTLFQQLYSFADTIIVGRCLGTDALGAVGTTYSLNFLILGFIQGACVGFGIPAAESFGAKDHKNLERFLINGAALCIGLSAVFTVVTTLTAPPLLKLIHTPPELFDDASLYIRIIFLGIPATVLYNYSSSVLRAMGDSRHPFYFLLASSLLNIALDWILIVPFGMGVDGAAIATVISQALSGLLCTWWFFSKTAKGHGLSFTKNKLRLSFHHCKKLAYIGLPMGFEYSVSAIGAVIMQDAINLLGSTAVAAQTAGEKIRQMFTLPMESVGMAMATYAGQNHGAGRTDRIRQGIKDGCKIQLCYCAAAWTAIFLCKDFAVGLVLGDADPAVTAGALEYLSVMSLLFCFHGLLMIFRNTLQGLGYSMQAVISGVGELIGRSLGGLLAVTKLGYLGICLANPIAWALAMFYCIFMVTRVMKKER
;
A
#
# COMPACT_ATOMS: atom_id res chain seq x y z
N MET A 1 30.68 7.59 18.63
CA MET A 1 30.15 7.27 17.29
C MET A 1 30.11 5.74 17.17
N GLU A 2 29.03 5.09 17.63
CA GLU A 2 28.89 3.64 17.45
C GLU A 2 28.61 3.36 15.99
N THR A 3 29.59 2.81 15.32
CA THR A 3 29.47 2.33 13.94
C THR A 3 28.45 1.20 13.91
N VAL A 4 27.32 1.44 13.22
CA VAL A 4 26.32 0.41 12.91
C VAL A 4 27.02 -0.75 12.23
N LYS A 5 27.29 -1.83 12.98
CA LYS A 5 27.85 -3.08 12.43
C LYS A 5 26.84 -3.61 11.40
N LYS A 6 27.19 -3.48 10.14
CA LYS A 6 26.49 -4.10 9.03
C LYS A 6 26.55 -5.62 9.22
N ASN A 7 25.45 -6.21 9.69
CA ASN A 7 25.39 -7.66 9.80
C ASN A 7 25.50 -8.25 8.38
N ARG A 8 26.20 -9.38 8.25
CA ARG A 8 26.37 -10.13 6.99
C ARG A 8 25.04 -10.56 6.34
N SER A 9 23.92 -10.45 7.06
CA SER A 9 22.54 -10.76 6.63
C SER A 9 21.84 -9.63 5.87
N GLY A 10 22.43 -8.44 5.74
CA GLY A 10 21.77 -7.29 5.09
C GLY A 10 20.70 -6.59 5.95
N THR A 11 20.35 -7.12 7.11
CA THR A 11 19.32 -6.60 8.01
C THR A 11 19.84 -5.43 8.86
N THR A 12 18.93 -4.51 9.18
CA THR A 12 19.18 -3.35 10.05
C THR A 12 18.39 -3.53 11.34
N ASP A 13 19.08 -3.51 12.48
CA ASP A 13 18.42 -3.48 13.80
C ASP A 13 17.93 -2.06 14.08
N LEU A 14 16.60 -1.86 14.05
CA LEU A 14 15.98 -0.56 14.27
C LEU A 14 15.91 -0.18 15.77
N THR A 15 16.32 -1.08 16.66
CA THR A 15 16.34 -0.81 18.11
C THR A 15 17.59 -0.06 18.57
N VAL A 16 18.59 0.12 17.68
CA VAL A 16 19.87 0.80 17.98
C VAL A 16 20.10 1.99 17.04
N GLY A 17 20.98 2.91 17.45
CA GLY A 17 21.31 4.11 16.66
C GLY A 17 20.27 5.24 16.77
N ARG A 18 20.45 6.32 16.01
CA ARG A 18 19.56 7.49 16.02
C ARG A 18 18.24 7.18 15.28
N PRO A 19 17.05 7.35 15.91
CA PRO A 19 15.76 7.02 15.31
C PRO A 19 15.52 7.67 13.95
N LEU A 20 15.77 8.97 13.81
CA LEU A 20 15.63 9.70 12.56
C LEU A 20 16.38 9.02 11.39
N ALA A 21 17.67 8.71 11.62
CA ALA A 21 18.50 8.11 10.59
C ALA A 21 18.06 6.68 10.24
N GLN A 22 17.58 5.92 11.23
CA GLN A 22 17.09 4.54 11.02
C GLN A 22 15.78 4.55 10.22
N ILE A 23 14.82 5.41 10.58
CA ILE A 23 13.56 5.55 9.85
C ILE A 23 13.82 5.96 8.41
N LEU A 24 14.63 6.99 8.16
CA LEU A 24 14.95 7.46 6.81
C LEU A 24 15.66 6.38 5.97
N ARG A 25 16.67 5.70 6.52
CA ARG A 25 17.41 4.64 5.79
C ARG A 25 16.52 3.46 5.45
N PHE A 26 15.57 3.14 6.33
CA PHE A 26 14.63 2.04 6.12
C PHE A 26 13.51 2.43 5.17
N ALA A 27 13.00 3.68 5.25
CA ALA A 27 11.94 4.20 4.40
C ALA A 27 12.39 4.43 2.95
N LEU A 28 13.62 4.87 2.71
CA LEU A 28 14.09 5.22 1.36
C LEU A 28 13.90 4.10 0.32
N PRO A 29 14.31 2.83 0.57
CA PRO A 29 14.03 1.75 -0.38
C PRO A 29 12.53 1.48 -0.57
N LEU A 30 11.69 1.69 0.46
CA LEU A 30 10.25 1.54 0.36
C LEU A 30 9.65 2.63 -0.55
N VAL A 31 10.05 3.89 -0.36
CA VAL A 31 9.65 5.01 -1.21
C VAL A 31 10.04 4.76 -2.66
N LEU A 32 11.29 4.37 -2.91
CA LEU A 32 11.72 4.04 -4.26
C LEU A 32 10.92 2.87 -4.84
N GLY A 33 10.65 1.84 -4.06
CA GLY A 33 9.86 0.69 -4.49
C GLY A 33 8.44 1.07 -4.92
N THR A 34 7.73 1.86 -4.12
CA THR A 34 6.38 2.31 -4.45
C THR A 34 6.34 3.25 -5.66
N LEU A 35 7.33 4.14 -5.81
CA LEU A 35 7.44 5.01 -6.99
C LEU A 35 7.73 4.20 -8.26
N PHE A 36 8.66 3.23 -8.21
CA PHE A 36 8.91 2.35 -9.35
C PHE A 36 7.71 1.48 -9.69
N GLN A 37 6.97 1.01 -8.67
CA GLN A 37 5.72 0.29 -8.87
C GLN A 37 4.68 1.14 -9.61
N GLN A 38 4.57 2.41 -9.28
CA GLN A 38 3.68 3.34 -9.99
C GLN A 38 4.14 3.59 -11.43
N LEU A 39 5.44 3.73 -11.66
CA LEU A 39 5.99 3.94 -13.01
C LEU A 39 5.76 2.73 -13.92
N TYR A 40 5.96 1.50 -13.44
CA TYR A 40 5.68 0.34 -14.28
C TYR A 40 4.18 0.18 -14.56
N SER A 41 3.29 0.50 -13.62
CA SER A 41 1.85 0.49 -13.85
C SER A 41 1.43 1.49 -14.94
N PHE A 42 2.10 2.64 -15.04
CA PHE A 42 1.92 3.56 -16.17
C PHE A 42 2.44 2.97 -17.49
N ALA A 43 3.61 2.32 -17.47
CA ALA A 43 4.17 1.69 -18.65
C ALA A 43 3.25 0.57 -19.19
N ASP A 44 2.72 -0.29 -18.32
CA ASP A 44 1.73 -1.32 -18.65
C ASP A 44 0.49 -0.70 -19.30
N THR A 45 -0.08 0.33 -18.67
CA THR A 45 -1.23 1.08 -19.23
C THR A 45 -0.95 1.64 -20.62
N ILE A 46 0.27 2.15 -20.87
CA ILE A 46 0.68 2.69 -22.17
C ILE A 46 0.83 1.57 -23.20
N ILE A 47 1.42 0.44 -22.83
CA ILE A 47 1.60 -0.71 -23.71
C ILE A 47 0.24 -1.28 -24.12
N VAL A 48 -0.64 -1.55 -23.14
CA VAL A 48 -2.00 -2.03 -23.41
C VAL A 48 -2.75 -1.06 -24.31
N GLY A 49 -2.77 0.24 -23.97
CA GLY A 49 -3.51 1.24 -24.74
C GLY A 49 -3.00 1.45 -26.16
N ARG A 50 -1.67 1.42 -26.37
CA ARG A 50 -1.08 1.62 -27.72
C ARG A 50 -1.09 0.38 -28.58
N CYS A 51 -0.93 -0.80 -28.00
CA CYS A 51 -0.81 -2.05 -28.76
C CYS A 51 -2.16 -2.77 -28.95
N LEU A 52 -3.07 -2.68 -27.98
CA LEU A 52 -4.37 -3.37 -28.00
C LEU A 52 -5.57 -2.42 -28.23
N GLY A 53 -5.36 -1.10 -28.09
CA GLY A 53 -6.40 -0.10 -28.34
C GLY A 53 -7.21 0.29 -27.08
N THR A 54 -8.21 1.15 -27.32
CA THR A 54 -9.01 1.79 -26.25
C THR A 54 -9.92 0.82 -25.50
N ASP A 55 -10.45 -0.19 -26.20
CA ASP A 55 -11.39 -1.16 -25.62
C ASP A 55 -10.67 -2.08 -24.64
N ALA A 56 -9.49 -2.60 -24.99
CA ALA A 56 -8.64 -3.38 -24.08
C ALA A 56 -8.24 -2.55 -22.85
N LEU A 57 -7.87 -1.28 -23.05
CA LEU A 57 -7.55 -0.37 -21.95
C LEU A 57 -8.77 -0.14 -21.05
N GLY A 58 -9.96 0.03 -21.65
CA GLY A 58 -11.22 0.14 -20.95
C GLY A 58 -11.54 -1.12 -20.14
N ALA A 59 -11.35 -2.30 -20.73
CA ALA A 59 -11.56 -3.58 -20.06
C ALA A 59 -10.66 -3.75 -18.83
N VAL A 60 -9.37 -3.47 -18.94
CA VAL A 60 -8.45 -3.47 -17.79
C VAL A 60 -8.85 -2.43 -16.75
N GLY A 61 -9.22 -1.22 -17.19
CA GLY A 61 -9.63 -0.12 -16.32
C GLY A 61 -10.85 -0.44 -15.46
N THR A 62 -11.86 -1.12 -16.01
CA THR A 62 -13.09 -1.51 -15.26
C THR A 62 -12.79 -2.48 -14.12
N THR A 63 -11.71 -3.27 -14.22
CA THR A 63 -11.31 -4.22 -13.17
C THR A 63 -10.58 -3.57 -11.98
N TYR A 64 -10.16 -2.30 -12.11
CA TYR A 64 -9.29 -1.64 -11.13
C TYR A 64 -9.88 -1.62 -9.71
N SER A 65 -11.17 -1.30 -9.58
CA SER A 65 -11.84 -1.23 -8.27
C SER A 65 -11.91 -2.59 -7.57
N LEU A 66 -12.16 -3.67 -8.32
CA LEU A 66 -12.17 -5.04 -7.78
C LEU A 66 -10.76 -5.50 -7.41
N ASN A 67 -9.77 -5.19 -8.25
CA ASN A 67 -8.37 -5.47 -7.94
C ASN A 67 -7.92 -4.73 -6.68
N PHE A 68 -8.25 -3.43 -6.55
CA PHE A 68 -7.89 -2.64 -5.37
C PHE A 68 -8.52 -3.20 -4.09
N LEU A 69 -9.80 -3.60 -4.15
CA LEU A 69 -10.51 -4.17 -3.01
C LEU A 69 -9.88 -5.49 -2.55
N ILE A 70 -9.64 -6.42 -3.49
CA ILE A 70 -9.21 -7.79 -3.19
C ILE A 70 -7.71 -7.85 -2.91
N LEU A 71 -6.89 -7.31 -3.82
CA LEU A 71 -5.44 -7.34 -3.66
C LEU A 71 -4.98 -6.39 -2.55
N GLY A 72 -5.66 -5.27 -2.33
CA GLY A 72 -5.43 -4.38 -1.20
C GLY A 72 -5.67 -5.06 0.14
N PHE A 73 -6.77 -5.82 0.28
CA PHE A 73 -7.03 -6.63 1.48
C PHE A 73 -5.88 -7.62 1.72
N ILE A 74 -5.46 -8.36 0.69
CA ILE A 74 -4.38 -9.34 0.76
C ILE A 74 -3.06 -8.66 1.19
N GLN A 75 -2.73 -7.53 0.59
CA GLN A 75 -1.54 -6.75 0.92
C GLN A 75 -1.56 -6.31 2.39
N GLY A 76 -2.66 -5.72 2.84
CA GLY A 76 -2.82 -5.29 4.23
C GLY A 76 -2.69 -6.45 5.22
N ALA A 77 -3.34 -7.59 4.95
CA ALA A 77 -3.26 -8.78 5.78
C ALA A 77 -1.82 -9.32 5.86
N CYS A 78 -1.11 -9.41 4.73
CA CYS A 78 0.28 -9.87 4.69
C CYS A 78 1.23 -8.93 5.46
N VAL A 79 1.04 -7.61 5.37
CA VAL A 79 1.80 -6.63 6.16
C VAL A 79 1.52 -6.81 7.63
N GLY A 80 0.25 -6.99 8.02
CA GLY A 80 -0.15 -7.21 9.40
C GLY A 80 0.41 -8.50 10.00
N PHE A 81 0.51 -9.58 9.21
CA PHE A 81 1.16 -10.82 9.65
C PHE A 81 2.67 -10.63 9.90
N GLY A 82 3.30 -9.60 9.35
CA GLY A 82 4.69 -9.24 9.63
C GLY A 82 4.89 -8.55 11.00
N ILE A 83 3.87 -7.94 11.60
CA ILE A 83 4.01 -7.17 12.85
C ILE A 83 4.47 -8.03 14.03
N PRO A 84 3.86 -9.20 14.36
CA PRO A 84 4.34 -10.07 15.43
C PRO A 84 5.75 -10.61 15.18
N ALA A 85 6.15 -10.76 13.90
CA ALA A 85 7.53 -11.11 13.55
C ALA A 85 8.49 -9.97 13.86
N ALA A 86 8.14 -8.71 13.55
CA ALA A 86 8.94 -7.54 13.89
C ALA A 86 9.09 -7.37 15.42
N GLU A 87 8.01 -7.57 16.17
CA GLU A 87 8.01 -7.57 17.63
C GLU A 87 8.98 -8.63 18.19
N SER A 88 8.83 -9.89 17.74
CA SER A 88 9.69 -11.00 18.18
C SER A 88 11.16 -10.81 17.77
N PHE A 89 11.42 -10.21 16.60
CA PHE A 89 12.76 -9.87 16.16
C PHE A 89 13.40 -8.81 17.06
N GLY A 90 12.67 -7.75 17.38
CA GLY A 90 13.11 -6.71 18.31
C GLY A 90 13.37 -7.22 19.72
N ALA A 91 12.54 -8.16 20.21
CA ALA A 91 12.71 -8.86 21.47
C ALA A 91 13.89 -9.86 21.49
N LYS A 92 14.50 -10.13 20.32
CA LYS A 92 15.50 -11.21 20.12
C LYS A 92 14.97 -12.59 20.50
N ASP A 93 13.66 -12.78 20.44
CA ASP A 93 12.99 -14.06 20.71
C ASP A 93 12.88 -14.89 19.43
N HIS A 94 13.96 -15.58 19.10
CA HIS A 94 14.05 -16.42 17.90
C HIS A 94 13.01 -17.54 17.87
N LYS A 95 12.60 -18.07 19.03
CA LYS A 95 11.61 -19.15 19.13
C LYS A 95 10.22 -18.70 18.73
N ASN A 96 9.78 -17.55 19.24
CA ASN A 96 8.49 -16.97 18.85
C ASN A 96 8.55 -16.40 17.43
N LEU A 97 9.68 -15.82 17.01
CA LEU A 97 9.89 -15.38 15.62
C LEU A 97 9.65 -16.54 14.64
N GLU A 98 10.34 -17.69 14.82
CA GLU A 98 10.15 -18.88 13.97
C GLU A 98 8.67 -19.32 13.94
N ARG A 99 8.00 -19.33 15.09
CA ARG A 99 6.59 -19.71 15.19
C ARG A 99 5.67 -18.75 14.46
N PHE A 100 5.86 -17.44 14.59
CA PHE A 100 5.07 -16.45 13.86
C PHE A 100 5.29 -16.56 12.37
N LEU A 101 6.53 -16.76 11.91
CA LEU A 101 6.83 -16.96 10.50
C LEU A 101 6.16 -18.19 9.91
N ILE A 102 6.19 -19.35 10.62
CA ILE A 102 5.55 -20.58 10.16
C ILE A 102 4.03 -20.45 10.12
N ASN A 103 3.43 -19.95 11.20
CA ASN A 103 1.98 -19.79 11.28
C ASN A 103 1.46 -18.72 10.33
N GLY A 104 2.24 -17.64 10.11
CA GLY A 104 1.92 -16.61 9.12
C GLY A 104 1.95 -17.15 7.69
N ALA A 105 2.94 -17.98 7.35
CA ALA A 105 2.99 -18.66 6.05
C ALA A 105 1.77 -19.58 5.84
N ALA A 106 1.38 -20.35 6.87
CA ALA A 106 0.20 -21.21 6.80
C ALA A 106 -1.09 -20.40 6.61
N LEU A 107 -1.26 -19.28 7.34
CA LEU A 107 -2.41 -18.38 7.14
C LEU A 107 -2.41 -17.76 5.74
N CYS A 108 -1.25 -17.37 5.22
CA CYS A 108 -1.12 -16.86 3.87
C CYS A 108 -1.50 -17.89 2.80
N ILE A 109 -1.11 -19.16 2.98
CA ILE A 109 -1.51 -20.27 2.09
C ILE A 109 -3.04 -20.45 2.14
N GLY A 110 -3.63 -20.50 3.34
CA GLY A 110 -5.07 -20.60 3.49
C GLY A 110 -5.82 -19.41 2.88
N LEU A 111 -5.37 -18.19 3.16
CA LEU A 111 -5.92 -16.96 2.59
C LEU A 111 -5.84 -16.98 1.06
N SER A 112 -4.67 -17.32 0.52
CA SER A 112 -4.44 -17.45 -0.91
C SER A 112 -5.40 -18.44 -1.56
N ALA A 113 -5.53 -19.64 -1.02
CA ALA A 113 -6.42 -20.67 -1.56
C ALA A 113 -7.88 -20.21 -1.57
N VAL A 114 -8.37 -19.68 -0.43
CA VAL A 114 -9.76 -19.19 -0.31
C VAL A 114 -10.02 -18.04 -1.29
N PHE A 115 -9.16 -17.02 -1.30
CA PHE A 115 -9.36 -15.87 -2.18
C PHE A 115 -9.26 -16.27 -3.64
N THR A 116 -8.28 -17.08 -4.05
CA THR A 116 -8.15 -17.54 -5.44
C THR A 116 -9.44 -18.23 -5.90
N VAL A 117 -9.94 -19.20 -5.13
CA VAL A 117 -11.15 -19.94 -5.51
C VAL A 117 -12.37 -19.04 -5.53
N VAL A 118 -12.62 -18.30 -4.44
CA VAL A 118 -13.82 -17.46 -4.31
C VAL A 118 -13.83 -16.38 -5.39
N THR A 119 -12.72 -15.62 -5.56
CA THR A 119 -12.71 -14.49 -6.48
C THR A 119 -12.73 -14.91 -7.94
N THR A 120 -12.06 -16.03 -8.31
CA THR A 120 -12.09 -16.54 -9.68
C THR A 120 -13.50 -17.01 -10.06
N LEU A 121 -14.21 -17.68 -9.15
CA LEU A 121 -15.59 -18.12 -9.37
C LEU A 121 -16.60 -16.96 -9.39
N THR A 122 -16.37 -15.93 -8.57
CA THR A 122 -17.26 -14.77 -8.46
C THR A 122 -16.89 -13.62 -9.39
N ALA A 123 -15.80 -13.70 -10.15
CA ALA A 123 -15.38 -12.64 -11.06
C ALA A 123 -16.47 -12.19 -12.06
N PRO A 124 -17.16 -13.08 -12.81
CA PRO A 124 -18.20 -12.64 -13.73
C PRO A 124 -19.41 -11.97 -13.04
N PRO A 125 -20.00 -12.51 -11.95
CA PRO A 125 -21.08 -11.82 -11.26
C PRO A 125 -20.62 -10.48 -10.64
N LEU A 126 -19.38 -10.35 -10.17
CA LEU A 126 -18.85 -9.09 -9.66
C LEU A 126 -18.72 -8.03 -10.77
N LEU A 127 -18.24 -8.42 -11.95
CA LEU A 127 -18.19 -7.51 -13.12
C LEU A 127 -19.58 -7.05 -13.54
N LYS A 128 -20.59 -7.93 -13.50
CA LYS A 128 -21.99 -7.54 -13.76
C LYS A 128 -22.52 -6.57 -12.70
N LEU A 129 -22.18 -6.80 -11.44
CA LEU A 129 -22.60 -5.95 -10.31
C LEU A 129 -22.05 -4.51 -10.44
N ILE A 130 -20.84 -4.34 -10.95
CA ILE A 130 -20.24 -3.02 -11.20
C ILE A 130 -20.62 -2.43 -12.57
N HIS A 131 -21.62 -3.04 -13.27
CA HIS A 131 -22.15 -2.58 -14.55
C HIS A 131 -21.09 -2.43 -15.64
N THR A 132 -20.16 -3.41 -15.75
CA THR A 132 -19.18 -3.45 -16.84
C THR A 132 -19.90 -3.48 -18.19
N PRO A 133 -19.57 -2.59 -19.16
CA PRO A 133 -20.16 -2.57 -20.48
C PRO A 133 -20.05 -3.93 -21.19
N PRO A 134 -21.10 -4.36 -21.91
CA PRO A 134 -21.09 -5.66 -22.59
C PRO A 134 -19.92 -5.86 -23.56
N GLU A 135 -19.51 -4.79 -24.23
CA GLU A 135 -18.41 -4.78 -25.20
C GLU A 135 -17.03 -5.08 -24.57
N LEU A 136 -16.86 -4.72 -23.29
CA LEU A 136 -15.63 -4.88 -22.52
C LEU A 136 -15.64 -6.12 -21.61
N PHE A 137 -16.80 -6.80 -21.50
CA PHE A 137 -17.03 -7.80 -20.46
C PHE A 137 -16.14 -9.03 -20.62
N ASP A 138 -15.94 -9.52 -21.82
CA ASP A 138 -15.17 -10.73 -22.08
C ASP A 138 -13.69 -10.51 -21.76
N ASP A 139 -13.09 -9.41 -22.24
CA ASP A 139 -11.72 -9.04 -21.98
C ASP A 139 -11.49 -8.72 -20.49
N ALA A 140 -12.41 -7.98 -19.85
CA ALA A 140 -12.34 -7.70 -18.42
C ALA A 140 -12.44 -8.98 -17.58
N SER A 141 -13.32 -9.91 -17.97
CA SER A 141 -13.48 -11.20 -17.29
C SER A 141 -12.25 -12.10 -17.47
N LEU A 142 -11.65 -12.13 -18.64
CA LEU A 142 -10.44 -12.88 -18.91
C LEU A 142 -9.27 -12.32 -18.10
N TYR A 143 -9.04 -11.02 -18.19
CA TYR A 143 -7.97 -10.32 -17.46
C TYR A 143 -8.05 -10.56 -15.95
N ILE A 144 -9.22 -10.26 -15.33
CA ILE A 144 -9.37 -10.33 -13.87
C ILE A 144 -9.28 -11.77 -13.35
N ARG A 145 -9.76 -12.76 -14.10
CA ARG A 145 -9.62 -14.18 -13.73
C ARG A 145 -8.16 -14.60 -13.69
N ILE A 146 -7.33 -14.18 -14.65
CA ILE A 146 -5.90 -14.49 -14.66
C ILE A 146 -5.22 -13.83 -13.46
N ILE A 147 -5.54 -12.55 -13.15
CA ILE A 147 -5.03 -11.86 -11.99
C ILE A 147 -5.43 -12.58 -10.68
N PHE A 148 -6.68 -13.04 -10.57
CA PHE A 148 -7.15 -13.77 -9.39
C PHE A 148 -6.54 -15.17 -9.25
N LEU A 149 -6.30 -15.87 -10.34
CA LEU A 149 -5.49 -17.09 -10.36
C LEU A 149 -4.04 -16.83 -9.93
N GLY A 150 -3.53 -15.62 -10.15
CA GLY A 150 -2.23 -15.14 -9.71
C GLY A 150 -2.15 -14.71 -8.23
N ILE A 151 -3.25 -14.75 -7.46
CA ILE A 151 -3.25 -14.40 -6.03
C ILE A 151 -2.17 -15.15 -5.23
N PRO A 152 -1.87 -16.43 -5.46
CA PRO A 152 -0.77 -17.11 -4.78
C PRO A 152 0.59 -16.43 -4.97
N ALA A 153 0.87 -15.92 -6.17
CA ALA A 153 2.11 -15.18 -6.46
C ALA A 153 2.15 -13.83 -5.70
N THR A 154 1.03 -13.13 -5.71
CA THR A 154 0.86 -11.85 -4.98
C THR A 154 1.03 -12.04 -3.48
N VAL A 155 0.42 -13.07 -2.89
CA VAL A 155 0.56 -13.42 -1.47
C VAL A 155 2.01 -13.77 -1.14
N LEU A 156 2.65 -14.58 -1.99
CA LEU A 156 4.05 -14.98 -1.80
C LEU A 156 4.98 -13.76 -1.74
N TYR A 157 4.83 -12.81 -2.67
CA TYR A 157 5.62 -11.58 -2.65
C TYR A 157 5.32 -10.72 -1.42
N ASN A 158 4.03 -10.42 -1.17
CA ASN A 158 3.66 -9.53 -0.09
C ASN A 158 4.07 -10.08 1.28
N TYR A 159 3.88 -11.37 1.53
CA TYR A 159 4.28 -12.00 2.79
C TYR A 159 5.80 -12.07 2.94
N SER A 160 6.53 -12.59 1.94
CA SER A 160 8.00 -12.70 2.00
C SER A 160 8.67 -11.35 2.14
N SER A 161 8.19 -10.32 1.42
CA SER A 161 8.70 -8.96 1.56
C SER A 161 8.37 -8.35 2.93
N SER A 162 7.18 -8.65 3.49
CA SER A 162 6.80 -8.22 4.84
C SER A 162 7.69 -8.86 5.91
N VAL A 163 8.00 -10.16 5.78
CA VAL A 163 8.92 -10.86 6.67
C VAL A 163 10.33 -10.26 6.62
N LEU A 164 10.86 -9.99 5.43
CA LEU A 164 12.17 -9.34 5.28
C LEU A 164 12.19 -7.95 5.93
N ARG A 165 11.14 -7.15 5.69
CA ARG A 165 10.98 -5.84 6.34
C ARG A 165 10.88 -5.96 7.86
N ALA A 166 10.10 -6.92 8.37
CA ALA A 166 9.96 -7.16 9.81
C ALA A 166 11.32 -7.43 10.49
N MET A 167 12.25 -8.09 9.77
CA MET A 167 13.62 -8.33 10.22
C MET A 167 14.60 -7.21 9.86
N GLY A 168 14.12 -6.06 9.40
CA GLY A 168 14.92 -4.87 9.13
C GLY A 168 15.58 -4.81 7.75
N ASP A 169 15.15 -5.64 6.80
CA ASP A 169 15.62 -5.60 5.41
C ASP A 169 14.57 -5.00 4.48
N SER A 170 14.68 -3.72 4.18
CA SER A 170 13.85 -3.04 3.18
C SER A 170 14.49 -2.98 1.79
N ARG A 171 15.79 -3.29 1.67
CA ARG A 171 16.55 -3.12 0.42
C ARG A 171 16.33 -4.25 -0.56
N HIS A 172 16.42 -5.51 -0.10
CA HIS A 172 16.30 -6.64 -0.99
C HIS A 172 14.88 -6.80 -1.58
N PRO A 173 13.78 -6.61 -0.80
CA PRO A 173 12.46 -6.52 -1.39
C PRO A 173 12.34 -5.45 -2.49
N PHE A 174 12.98 -4.29 -2.30
CA PHE A 174 13.03 -3.24 -3.32
C PHE A 174 13.79 -3.68 -4.58
N TYR A 175 14.99 -4.29 -4.44
CA TYR A 175 15.74 -4.74 -5.61
C TYR A 175 15.02 -5.83 -6.40
N PHE A 176 14.34 -6.75 -5.72
CA PHE A 176 13.56 -7.80 -6.36
C PHE A 176 12.29 -7.26 -7.02
N LEU A 177 11.66 -6.27 -6.40
CA LEU A 177 10.54 -5.55 -7.01
C LEU A 177 10.99 -4.80 -8.28
N LEU A 178 12.11 -4.10 -8.22
CA LEU A 178 12.67 -3.40 -9.38
C LEU A 178 12.96 -4.36 -10.54
N ALA A 179 13.63 -5.48 -10.26
CA ALA A 179 13.92 -6.49 -11.27
C ALA A 179 12.65 -7.08 -11.89
N SER A 180 11.63 -7.39 -11.08
CA SER A 180 10.36 -7.92 -11.56
C SER A 180 9.52 -6.88 -12.30
N SER A 181 9.62 -5.60 -11.95
CA SER A 181 8.95 -4.51 -12.68
C SER A 181 9.54 -4.34 -14.10
N LEU A 182 10.86 -4.42 -14.22
CA LEU A 182 11.52 -4.40 -15.53
C LEU A 182 11.15 -5.64 -16.37
N LEU A 183 11.09 -6.81 -15.73
CA LEU A 183 10.63 -8.03 -16.38
C LEU A 183 9.17 -7.92 -16.83
N ASN A 184 8.30 -7.33 -16.00
CA ASN A 184 6.89 -7.13 -16.37
C ASN A 184 6.76 -6.31 -17.66
N ILE A 185 7.41 -5.15 -17.75
CA ILE A 185 7.41 -4.31 -18.95
C ILE A 185 7.91 -5.10 -20.19
N ALA A 186 8.98 -5.87 -20.02
CA ALA A 186 9.51 -6.69 -21.10
C ALA A 186 8.54 -7.81 -21.53
N LEU A 187 7.90 -8.48 -20.57
CA LEU A 187 6.92 -9.53 -20.82
C LEU A 187 5.64 -8.97 -21.45
N ASP A 188 5.14 -7.81 -21.00
CA ASP A 188 3.99 -7.14 -21.60
C ASP A 188 4.25 -6.92 -23.11
N TRP A 189 5.40 -6.33 -23.44
CA TRP A 189 5.76 -6.11 -24.82
C TRP A 189 5.92 -7.43 -25.62
N ILE A 190 6.60 -8.43 -25.03
CA ILE A 190 6.84 -9.72 -25.69
C ILE A 190 5.52 -10.48 -25.90
N LEU A 191 4.67 -10.57 -24.90
CA LEU A 191 3.44 -11.35 -25.00
C LEU A 191 2.40 -10.67 -25.90
N ILE A 192 2.30 -9.34 -25.82
CA ILE A 192 1.32 -8.60 -26.64
C ILE A 192 1.78 -8.46 -28.09
N VAL A 193 3.03 -8.04 -28.35
CA VAL A 193 3.45 -7.67 -29.72
C VAL A 193 3.90 -8.88 -30.53
N PRO A 194 4.97 -9.66 -30.17
CA PRO A 194 5.41 -10.81 -30.95
C PRO A 194 4.45 -12.01 -30.87
N PHE A 195 3.87 -12.28 -29.70
CA PHE A 195 2.99 -13.43 -29.51
C PHE A 195 1.53 -13.14 -29.86
N GLY A 196 1.16 -11.86 -30.07
CA GLY A 196 -0.20 -11.45 -30.48
C GLY A 196 -1.27 -11.72 -29.39
N MET A 197 -0.88 -11.78 -28.11
CA MET A 197 -1.82 -11.95 -27.02
C MET A 197 -2.57 -10.64 -26.76
N GLY A 198 -3.80 -10.76 -26.25
CA GLY A 198 -4.63 -9.64 -25.83
C GLY A 198 -4.34 -9.17 -24.40
N VAL A 199 -5.40 -8.80 -23.68
CA VAL A 199 -5.34 -8.41 -22.25
C VAL A 199 -4.83 -9.54 -21.34
N ASP A 200 -4.97 -10.80 -21.78
CA ASP A 200 -4.43 -11.98 -21.12
C ASP A 200 -2.90 -11.96 -21.06
N GLY A 201 -2.23 -11.44 -22.10
CA GLY A 201 -0.78 -11.24 -22.11
C GLY A 201 -0.31 -10.33 -20.98
N ALA A 202 -0.95 -9.16 -20.80
CA ALA A 202 -0.67 -8.22 -19.71
C ALA A 202 -0.93 -8.86 -18.32
N ALA A 203 -2.05 -9.57 -18.16
CA ALA A 203 -2.35 -10.26 -16.91
C ALA A 203 -1.31 -11.34 -16.56
N ILE A 204 -0.90 -12.16 -17.54
CA ILE A 204 0.12 -13.20 -17.37
C ILE A 204 1.47 -12.59 -17.02
N ALA A 205 1.88 -11.52 -17.72
CA ALA A 205 3.13 -10.81 -17.42
C ALA A 205 3.16 -10.31 -15.96
N THR A 206 2.05 -9.75 -15.50
CA THR A 206 1.90 -9.30 -14.11
C THR A 206 2.04 -10.47 -13.12
N VAL A 207 1.36 -11.59 -13.34
CA VAL A 207 1.43 -12.76 -12.47
C VAL A 207 2.83 -13.38 -12.43
N ILE A 208 3.49 -13.51 -13.58
CA ILE A 208 4.87 -14.04 -13.65
C ILE A 208 5.83 -13.14 -12.90
N SER A 209 5.72 -11.83 -13.07
CA SER A 209 6.58 -10.84 -12.40
C SER A 209 6.39 -10.84 -10.88
N GLN A 210 5.15 -10.94 -10.40
CA GLN A 210 4.83 -11.11 -8.99
C GLN A 210 5.40 -12.42 -8.43
N ALA A 211 5.27 -13.52 -9.18
CA ALA A 211 5.83 -14.81 -8.78
C ALA A 211 7.36 -14.74 -8.65
N LEU A 212 8.04 -14.14 -9.62
CA LEU A 212 9.49 -13.98 -9.59
C LEU A 212 9.95 -13.19 -8.37
N SER A 213 9.35 -12.03 -8.10
CA SER A 213 9.72 -11.22 -6.93
C SER A 213 9.46 -11.95 -5.62
N GLY A 214 8.34 -12.69 -5.52
CA GLY A 214 8.02 -13.52 -4.36
C GLY A 214 9.03 -14.65 -4.14
N LEU A 215 9.41 -15.35 -5.21
CA LEU A 215 10.42 -16.42 -5.16
C LEU A 215 11.80 -15.88 -4.79
N LEU A 216 12.22 -14.75 -5.34
CA LEU A 216 13.49 -14.10 -5.01
C LEU A 216 13.53 -13.63 -3.55
N CYS A 217 12.44 -13.03 -3.02
CA CYS A 217 12.33 -12.66 -1.61
C CYS A 217 12.42 -13.90 -0.71
N THR A 218 11.72 -14.97 -1.05
CA THR A 218 11.73 -16.24 -0.30
C THR A 218 13.10 -16.89 -0.33
N TRP A 219 13.71 -16.97 -1.51
CA TRP A 219 15.09 -17.49 -1.65
C TRP A 219 16.08 -16.71 -0.82
N TRP A 220 16.04 -15.37 -0.87
CA TRP A 220 16.91 -14.50 -0.07
C TRP A 220 16.70 -14.72 1.43
N PHE A 221 15.43 -14.80 1.85
CA PHE A 221 15.11 -15.07 3.24
C PHE A 221 15.79 -16.35 3.74
N PHE A 222 15.60 -17.49 3.07
CA PHE A 222 16.17 -18.76 3.50
C PHE A 222 17.69 -18.86 3.31
N SER A 223 18.23 -18.28 2.25
CA SER A 223 19.66 -18.39 1.92
C SER A 223 20.55 -17.49 2.77
N LYS A 224 20.08 -16.30 3.14
CA LYS A 224 20.87 -15.27 3.81
C LYS A 224 20.29 -14.84 5.15
N THR A 225 19.03 -14.37 5.19
CA THR A 225 18.44 -13.76 6.38
C THR A 225 18.24 -14.77 7.49
N ALA A 226 17.58 -15.89 7.24
CA ALA A 226 17.32 -16.92 8.24
C ALA A 226 18.61 -17.54 8.79
N LYS A 227 19.57 -17.88 7.90
CA LYS A 227 20.89 -18.41 8.30
C LYS A 227 21.69 -17.39 9.10
N GLY A 228 21.68 -16.12 8.70
CA GLY A 228 22.41 -15.06 9.39
C GLY A 228 21.94 -14.80 10.82
N HIS A 229 20.67 -15.13 11.12
CA HIS A 229 20.06 -15.01 12.45
C HIS A 229 19.91 -16.35 13.18
N GLY A 230 20.46 -17.46 12.65
CA GLY A 230 20.40 -18.77 13.29
C GLY A 230 19.00 -19.38 13.38
N LEU A 231 18.07 -18.95 12.51
CA LEU A 231 16.72 -19.51 12.45
C LEU A 231 16.76 -20.90 11.81
N SER A 232 16.04 -21.85 12.38
CA SER A 232 16.00 -23.23 11.89
C SER A 232 14.57 -23.72 11.74
N PHE A 233 14.20 -24.10 10.50
CA PHE A 233 12.86 -24.58 10.14
C PHE A 233 12.87 -26.12 9.99
N THR A 234 13.11 -26.84 11.12
CA THR A 234 13.08 -28.31 11.12
C THR A 234 11.65 -28.84 11.23
N LYS A 235 11.39 -30.06 10.71
CA LYS A 235 10.06 -30.68 10.73
C LYS A 235 9.40 -30.69 12.12
N ASN A 236 10.18 -30.85 13.20
CA ASN A 236 9.67 -30.84 14.57
C ASN A 236 9.22 -29.46 15.06
N LYS A 237 9.61 -28.37 14.38
CA LYS A 237 9.20 -26.99 14.67
C LYS A 237 8.03 -26.51 13.81
N LEU A 238 7.70 -27.23 12.73
CA LEU A 238 6.59 -26.94 11.82
C LEU A 238 5.23 -27.31 12.45
N ARG A 239 4.98 -26.83 13.67
CA ARG A 239 3.69 -27.05 14.34
C ARG A 239 2.85 -25.79 14.25
N LEU A 240 1.64 -25.95 13.71
CA LEU A 240 0.63 -24.90 13.76
C LEU A 240 0.18 -24.71 15.21
N SER A 241 0.07 -23.46 15.62
CA SER A 241 -0.35 -23.06 16.95
C SER A 241 -1.53 -22.11 16.84
N PHE A 242 -2.67 -22.52 17.37
CA PHE A 242 -3.87 -21.70 17.39
C PHE A 242 -3.62 -20.31 18.03
N HIS A 243 -2.82 -20.26 19.09
CA HIS A 243 -2.46 -19.00 19.76
C HIS A 243 -1.75 -18.03 18.81
N HIS A 244 -0.75 -18.51 18.04
CA HIS A 244 0.00 -17.68 17.09
C HIS A 244 -0.88 -17.29 15.89
N CYS A 245 -1.66 -18.23 15.35
CA CYS A 245 -2.63 -17.93 14.27
C CYS A 245 -3.65 -16.88 14.72
N LYS A 246 -4.19 -16.99 15.95
CA LYS A 246 -5.14 -16.02 16.50
C LYS A 246 -4.51 -14.62 16.61
N LYS A 247 -3.28 -14.50 17.14
CA LYS A 247 -2.58 -13.21 17.24
C LYS A 247 -2.32 -12.61 15.85
N LEU A 248 -1.86 -13.41 14.88
CA LEU A 248 -1.65 -12.98 13.50
C LEU A 248 -2.95 -12.51 12.85
N ALA A 249 -4.03 -13.30 12.96
CA ALA A 249 -5.33 -12.93 12.39
C ALA A 249 -5.91 -11.67 13.04
N TYR A 250 -5.77 -11.53 14.36
CA TYR A 250 -6.22 -10.34 15.11
C TYR A 250 -5.54 -9.05 14.65
N ILE A 251 -4.29 -9.13 14.20
CA ILE A 251 -3.53 -7.97 13.70
C ILE A 251 -3.70 -7.82 12.18
N GLY A 252 -3.58 -8.90 11.42
CA GLY A 252 -3.51 -8.84 9.96
C GLY A 252 -4.85 -8.64 9.29
N LEU A 253 -5.92 -9.34 9.73
CA LEU A 253 -7.23 -9.17 9.10
C LEU A 253 -7.77 -7.74 9.20
N PRO A 254 -7.70 -7.04 10.34
CA PRO A 254 -8.07 -5.63 10.40
C PRO A 254 -7.26 -4.77 9.44
N MET A 255 -5.96 -5.00 9.28
CA MET A 255 -5.15 -4.23 8.32
C MET A 255 -5.60 -4.47 6.87
N GLY A 256 -6.05 -5.68 6.53
CA GLY A 256 -6.70 -5.94 5.25
C GLY A 256 -8.01 -5.17 5.08
N PHE A 257 -8.87 -5.16 6.10
CA PHE A 257 -10.16 -4.44 6.07
C PHE A 257 -9.99 -2.91 5.97
N GLU A 258 -8.88 -2.34 6.43
CA GLU A 258 -8.61 -0.91 6.27
C GLU A 258 -8.60 -0.48 4.80
N TYR A 259 -8.01 -1.30 3.91
CA TYR A 259 -8.04 -1.05 2.47
C TYR A 259 -9.46 -1.13 1.91
N SER A 260 -10.29 -2.07 2.41
CA SER A 260 -11.69 -2.19 1.99
C SER A 260 -12.53 -0.98 2.41
N VAL A 261 -12.31 -0.46 3.62
CA VAL A 261 -12.99 0.76 4.11
C VAL A 261 -12.58 1.97 3.25
N SER A 262 -11.30 2.06 2.88
CA SER A 262 -10.81 3.11 1.98
C SER A 262 -11.46 3.04 0.59
N ALA A 263 -11.66 1.82 0.05
CA ALA A 263 -12.34 1.59 -1.22
C ALA A 263 -13.80 2.07 -1.18
N ILE A 264 -14.55 1.77 -0.11
CA ILE A 264 -15.93 2.26 0.07
C ILE A 264 -15.96 3.79 0.09
N GLY A 265 -15.01 4.42 0.79
CA GLY A 265 -14.89 5.87 0.83
C GLY A 265 -14.64 6.51 -0.54
N ALA A 266 -13.86 5.83 -1.41
CA ALA A 266 -13.64 6.27 -2.78
C ALA A 266 -14.90 6.21 -3.63
N VAL A 267 -15.75 5.17 -3.46
CA VAL A 267 -17.04 5.04 -4.17
C VAL A 267 -17.98 6.17 -3.78
N ILE A 268 -18.11 6.50 -2.50
CA ILE A 268 -18.96 7.62 -2.03
C ILE A 268 -18.50 8.96 -2.61
N MET A 269 -17.18 9.17 -2.66
CA MET A 269 -16.63 10.36 -3.28
C MET A 269 -16.92 10.42 -4.78
N GLN A 270 -16.81 9.28 -5.49
CA GLN A 270 -17.11 9.21 -6.92
C GLN A 270 -18.55 9.56 -7.22
N ASP A 271 -19.48 9.09 -6.41
CA ASP A 271 -20.91 9.44 -6.56
C ASP A 271 -21.13 10.95 -6.40
N ALA A 272 -20.57 11.56 -5.35
CA ALA A 272 -20.67 13.01 -5.14
C ALA A 272 -20.05 13.83 -6.29
N ILE A 273 -18.90 13.38 -6.86
CA ILE A 273 -18.27 14.06 -7.99
C ILE A 273 -19.12 13.95 -9.26
N ASN A 274 -19.73 12.78 -9.50
CA ASN A 274 -20.56 12.55 -10.67
C ASN A 274 -21.77 13.52 -10.70
N LEU A 275 -22.31 13.87 -9.54
CA LEU A 275 -23.39 14.87 -9.44
C LEU A 275 -22.97 16.28 -9.84
N LEU A 276 -21.67 16.60 -9.81
CA LEU A 276 -21.12 17.90 -10.23
C LEU A 276 -20.83 17.98 -11.75
N GLY A 277 -20.97 16.86 -12.47
CA GLY A 277 -20.84 16.79 -13.92
C GLY A 277 -19.45 16.37 -14.42
N SER A 278 -19.35 16.17 -15.73
CA SER A 278 -18.18 15.60 -16.40
C SER A 278 -16.89 16.42 -16.25
N THR A 279 -17.01 17.74 -16.22
CA THR A 279 -15.88 18.66 -16.01
C THR A 279 -15.22 18.43 -14.65
N ALA A 280 -16.01 18.29 -13.59
CA ALA A 280 -15.52 18.01 -12.24
C ALA A 280 -14.86 16.62 -12.16
N VAL A 281 -15.46 15.61 -12.80
CA VAL A 281 -14.91 14.24 -12.88
C VAL A 281 -13.54 14.24 -13.57
N ALA A 282 -13.43 14.92 -14.72
CA ALA A 282 -12.15 14.99 -15.45
C ALA A 282 -11.07 15.73 -14.67
N ALA A 283 -11.41 16.87 -14.06
CA ALA A 283 -10.51 17.66 -13.23
C ALA A 283 -10.00 16.87 -12.02
N GLN A 284 -10.93 16.20 -11.31
CA GLN A 284 -10.59 15.34 -10.17
C GLN A 284 -9.68 14.18 -10.57
N THR A 285 -9.98 13.50 -11.68
CA THR A 285 -9.19 12.35 -12.15
C THR A 285 -7.75 12.74 -12.45
N ALA A 286 -7.55 13.88 -13.13
CA ALA A 286 -6.21 14.40 -13.42
C ALA A 286 -5.47 14.81 -12.14
N GLY A 287 -6.12 15.57 -11.27
CA GLY A 287 -5.56 16.01 -9.99
C GLY A 287 -5.19 14.82 -9.08
N GLU A 288 -6.02 13.78 -9.04
CA GLU A 288 -5.81 12.60 -8.22
C GLU A 288 -4.58 11.78 -8.65
N LYS A 289 -4.36 11.62 -9.95
CA LYS A 289 -3.15 10.95 -10.48
C LYS A 289 -1.87 11.69 -10.06
N ILE A 290 -1.87 13.02 -10.15
CA ILE A 290 -0.72 13.83 -9.73
C ILE A 290 -0.56 13.76 -8.21
N ARG A 291 -1.64 13.92 -7.43
CA ARG A 291 -1.63 13.81 -5.98
C ARG A 291 -1.00 12.50 -5.50
N GLN A 292 -1.38 11.38 -6.12
CA GLN A 292 -0.92 10.04 -5.73
C GLN A 292 0.60 9.93 -5.76
N MET A 293 1.28 10.53 -6.75
CA MET A 293 2.74 10.53 -6.80
C MET A 293 3.39 11.17 -5.57
N PHE A 294 2.72 12.15 -4.96
CA PHE A 294 3.23 12.84 -3.77
C PHE A 294 2.78 12.18 -2.45
N THR A 295 1.70 11.42 -2.43
CA THR A 295 1.25 10.74 -1.20
C THR A 295 1.90 9.37 -0.98
N LEU A 296 2.29 8.65 -2.03
CA LEU A 296 2.99 7.35 -1.93
C LEU A 296 4.25 7.37 -1.04
N PRO A 297 5.13 8.40 -1.12
CA PRO A 297 6.25 8.50 -0.19
C PRO A 297 5.83 8.64 1.28
N MET A 298 4.73 9.35 1.55
CA MET A 298 4.21 9.50 2.93
C MET A 298 3.74 8.16 3.51
N GLU A 299 3.05 7.35 2.70
CA GLU A 299 2.60 6.00 3.07
C GLU A 299 3.79 5.08 3.32
N SER A 300 4.84 5.18 2.49
CA SER A 300 6.07 4.38 2.65
C SER A 300 6.81 4.70 3.94
N VAL A 301 6.88 5.97 4.34
CA VAL A 301 7.42 6.39 5.64
C VAL A 301 6.55 5.86 6.79
N GLY A 302 5.23 5.83 6.61
CA GLY A 302 4.30 5.19 7.54
C GLY A 302 4.62 3.70 7.73
N MET A 303 4.77 2.94 6.65
CA MET A 303 5.15 1.52 6.71
C MET A 303 6.50 1.30 7.43
N ALA A 304 7.47 2.19 7.20
CA ALA A 304 8.73 2.16 7.94
C ALA A 304 8.50 2.37 9.45
N MET A 305 7.58 3.27 9.80
CA MET A 305 7.25 3.53 11.19
C MET A 305 6.56 2.34 11.87
N ALA A 306 5.71 1.57 11.17
CA ALA A 306 5.11 0.36 11.70
C ALA A 306 6.18 -0.68 12.09
N THR A 307 7.15 -0.93 11.21
CA THR A 307 8.26 -1.85 11.50
C THR A 307 9.14 -1.33 12.64
N TYR A 308 9.47 -0.03 12.63
CA TYR A 308 10.25 0.61 13.69
C TYR A 308 9.55 0.49 15.06
N ALA A 309 8.26 0.80 15.11
CA ALA A 309 7.47 0.68 16.34
C ALA A 309 7.40 -0.76 16.82
N GLY A 310 7.13 -1.73 15.94
CA GLY A 310 7.06 -3.15 16.28
C GLY A 310 8.37 -3.70 16.86
N GLN A 311 9.51 -3.42 16.24
CA GLN A 311 10.81 -3.87 16.77
C GLN A 311 11.13 -3.22 18.12
N ASN A 312 10.91 -1.90 18.28
CA ASN A 312 11.17 -1.21 19.55
C ASN A 312 10.18 -1.62 20.65
N HIS A 313 8.93 -1.94 20.30
CA HIS A 313 7.95 -2.50 21.24
C HIS A 313 8.41 -3.86 21.77
N GLY A 314 8.81 -4.77 20.88
CA GLY A 314 9.36 -6.05 21.26
C GLY A 314 10.62 -5.94 22.12
N ALA A 315 11.47 -4.93 21.89
CA ALA A 315 12.66 -4.65 22.70
C ALA A 315 12.35 -3.93 24.03
N GLY A 316 11.08 -3.61 24.34
CA GLY A 316 10.70 -2.87 25.54
C GLY A 316 11.16 -1.40 25.55
N ARG A 317 11.48 -0.83 24.36
CA ARG A 317 12.07 0.51 24.22
C ARG A 317 11.02 1.57 23.92
N THR A 318 10.10 1.80 24.85
CA THR A 318 9.05 2.82 24.75
C THR A 318 9.60 4.24 24.57
N ASP A 319 10.77 4.54 25.16
CA ASP A 319 11.52 5.78 24.95
C ASP A 319 11.81 6.04 23.47
N ARG A 320 12.27 5.00 22.77
CA ARG A 320 12.60 5.08 21.35
C ARG A 320 11.36 5.20 20.46
N ILE A 321 10.27 4.54 20.82
CA ILE A 321 8.99 4.69 20.09
C ILE A 321 8.54 6.15 20.13
N ARG A 322 8.57 6.79 21.31
CA ARG A 322 8.24 8.23 21.44
C ARG A 322 9.15 9.13 20.62
N GLN A 323 10.45 8.86 20.65
CA GLN A 323 11.40 9.61 19.84
C GLN A 323 11.17 9.37 18.34
N GLY A 324 10.90 8.12 17.95
CA GLY A 324 10.59 7.76 16.55
C GLY A 324 9.33 8.46 16.02
N ILE A 325 8.27 8.58 16.84
CA ILE A 325 7.06 9.35 16.48
C ILE A 325 7.43 10.82 16.23
N LYS A 326 8.19 11.46 17.13
CA LYS A 326 8.62 12.85 16.95
C LYS A 326 9.47 13.03 15.69
N ASP A 327 10.41 12.13 15.45
CA ASP A 327 11.29 12.19 14.28
C ASP A 327 10.53 11.85 12.99
N GLY A 328 9.58 10.89 13.02
CA GLY A 328 8.68 10.59 11.91
C GLY A 328 7.79 11.78 11.55
N CYS A 329 7.22 12.47 12.54
CA CYS A 329 6.47 13.70 12.30
C CYS A 329 7.34 14.79 11.65
N LYS A 330 8.59 14.97 12.09
CA LYS A 330 9.52 15.93 11.45
C LYS A 330 9.79 15.56 9.99
N ILE A 331 10.05 14.27 9.70
CA ILE A 331 10.27 13.78 8.33
C ILE A 331 9.06 14.12 7.46
N GLN A 332 7.86 13.80 7.94
CA GLN A 332 6.62 14.03 7.19
C GLN A 332 6.34 15.52 6.96
N LEU A 333 6.51 16.36 8.00
CA LEU A 333 6.28 17.79 7.85
C LEU A 333 7.27 18.45 6.89
N CYS A 334 8.56 18.06 6.96
CA CYS A 334 9.57 18.54 6.00
C CYS A 334 9.24 18.07 4.57
N TYR A 335 8.80 16.81 4.42
CA TYR A 335 8.38 16.28 3.12
C TYR A 335 7.12 17.00 2.61
N CYS A 336 6.11 17.22 3.44
CA CYS A 336 4.89 17.93 3.05
C CYS A 336 5.19 19.36 2.59
N ALA A 337 6.09 20.07 3.27
CA ALA A 337 6.52 21.39 2.85
C ALA A 337 7.24 21.36 1.48
N ALA A 338 8.12 20.39 1.27
CA ALA A 338 8.81 20.20 -0.01
C ALA A 338 7.82 19.83 -1.13
N ALA A 339 6.88 18.91 -0.86
CA ALA A 339 5.86 18.48 -1.81
C ALA A 339 4.91 19.63 -2.17
N TRP A 340 4.48 20.43 -1.19
CA TRP A 340 3.69 21.62 -1.42
C TRP A 340 4.43 22.63 -2.31
N THR A 341 5.70 22.91 -2.01
CA THR A 341 6.53 23.82 -2.82
C THR A 341 6.68 23.28 -4.25
N ALA A 342 6.97 22.00 -4.41
CA ALA A 342 7.11 21.37 -5.72
C ALA A 342 5.81 21.47 -6.55
N ILE A 343 4.66 21.15 -5.92
CA ILE A 343 3.35 21.27 -6.58
C ILE A 343 3.07 22.74 -6.93
N PHE A 344 3.30 23.65 -6.00
CA PHE A 344 3.07 25.09 -6.23
C PHE A 344 3.85 25.62 -7.45
N LEU A 345 5.10 25.18 -7.62
CA LEU A 345 5.96 25.62 -8.72
C LEU A 345 5.68 24.88 -10.04
N CYS A 346 5.25 23.62 -9.99
CA CYS A 346 5.16 22.76 -11.17
C CYS A 346 3.74 22.32 -11.54
N LYS A 347 2.69 22.74 -10.82
CA LYS A 347 1.31 22.28 -11.04
C LYS A 347 0.80 22.54 -12.45
N ASP A 348 1.06 23.73 -13.01
CA ASP A 348 0.62 24.09 -14.36
C ASP A 348 1.27 23.18 -15.41
N PHE A 349 2.58 22.92 -15.28
CA PHE A 349 3.29 21.98 -16.15
C PHE A 349 2.77 20.54 -15.96
N ALA A 350 2.57 20.07 -14.71
CA ALA A 350 2.12 18.71 -14.42
C ALA A 350 0.69 18.48 -14.92
N VAL A 351 -0.20 19.45 -14.74
CA VAL A 351 -1.59 19.38 -15.24
C VAL A 351 -1.61 19.41 -16.76
N GLY A 352 -0.81 20.29 -17.40
CA GLY A 352 -0.67 20.33 -18.86
C GLY A 352 -0.13 19.02 -19.45
N LEU A 353 0.80 18.34 -18.76
CA LEU A 353 1.32 17.04 -19.19
C LEU A 353 0.25 15.92 -19.13
N VAL A 354 -0.65 15.98 -18.17
CA VAL A 354 -1.71 14.96 -17.98
C VAL A 354 -2.91 15.22 -18.87
N LEU A 355 -3.32 16.49 -19.01
CA LEU A 355 -4.54 16.87 -19.73
C LEU A 355 -4.32 17.28 -21.19
N GLY A 356 -3.08 17.68 -21.56
CA GLY A 356 -2.82 18.22 -22.91
C GLY A 356 -3.68 19.46 -23.18
N ASP A 357 -4.28 19.54 -24.37
CA ASP A 357 -5.17 20.61 -24.83
C ASP A 357 -6.63 20.43 -24.34
N ALA A 358 -6.81 20.16 -23.04
CA ALA A 358 -8.16 19.99 -22.47
C ALA A 358 -8.87 21.34 -22.27
N ASP A 359 -10.20 21.26 -22.03
CA ASP A 359 -11.04 22.40 -21.69
C ASP A 359 -10.42 23.22 -20.53
N PRO A 360 -10.32 24.55 -20.67
CA PRO A 360 -9.81 25.43 -19.61
C PRO A 360 -10.51 25.26 -18.26
N ALA A 361 -11.79 24.90 -18.24
CA ALA A 361 -12.54 24.62 -17.00
C ALA A 361 -12.03 23.36 -16.28
N VAL A 362 -11.66 22.29 -17.02
CA VAL A 362 -11.08 21.07 -16.48
C VAL A 362 -9.70 21.37 -15.91
N THR A 363 -8.88 22.12 -16.64
CA THR A 363 -7.54 22.54 -16.21
C THR A 363 -7.61 23.35 -14.92
N ALA A 364 -8.50 24.35 -14.86
CA ALA A 364 -8.70 25.19 -13.67
C ALA A 364 -9.12 24.35 -12.44
N GLY A 365 -10.06 23.41 -12.62
CA GLY A 365 -10.47 22.51 -11.56
C GLY A 365 -9.34 21.61 -11.05
N ALA A 366 -8.51 21.04 -11.94
CA ALA A 366 -7.35 20.24 -11.54
C ALA A 366 -6.31 21.07 -10.76
N LEU A 367 -6.06 22.32 -11.15
CA LEU A 367 -5.17 23.25 -10.47
C LEU A 367 -5.72 23.65 -9.09
N GLU A 368 -7.05 23.89 -8.97
CA GLU A 368 -7.71 24.16 -7.70
C GLU A 368 -7.56 22.96 -6.76
N TYR A 369 -7.86 21.75 -7.24
CA TYR A 369 -7.70 20.51 -6.47
C TYR A 369 -6.28 20.35 -5.91
N LEU A 370 -5.27 20.46 -6.76
CA LEU A 370 -3.88 20.30 -6.34
C LEU A 370 -3.44 21.39 -5.35
N SER A 371 -3.92 22.62 -5.53
CA SER A 371 -3.59 23.75 -4.64
C SER A 371 -4.14 23.54 -3.24
N VAL A 372 -5.41 23.12 -3.12
CA VAL A 372 -6.07 22.84 -1.83
C VAL A 372 -5.46 21.60 -1.18
N MET A 373 -5.30 20.51 -1.93
CA MET A 373 -4.80 19.25 -1.40
C MET A 373 -3.37 19.34 -0.90
N SER A 374 -2.46 19.95 -1.68
CA SER A 374 -1.05 20.04 -1.32
C SER A 374 -0.81 20.87 -0.05
N LEU A 375 -1.58 21.93 0.16
CA LEU A 375 -1.52 22.75 1.38
C LEU A 375 -1.88 21.92 2.64
N LEU A 376 -2.77 20.95 2.50
CA LEU A 376 -3.32 20.14 3.59
C LEU A 376 -2.68 18.74 3.71
N PHE A 377 -1.61 18.45 2.96
CA PHE A 377 -0.87 17.20 3.02
C PHE A 377 -0.33 16.86 4.41
N CYS A 378 -0.10 17.87 5.25
CA CYS A 378 0.37 17.65 6.62
C CYS A 378 -0.58 16.72 7.42
N PHE A 379 -1.90 16.78 7.20
CA PHE A 379 -2.86 15.88 7.85
C PHE A 379 -2.63 14.43 7.42
N HIS A 380 -2.41 14.19 6.12
CA HIS A 380 -2.13 12.85 5.61
C HIS A 380 -0.79 12.32 6.11
N GLY A 381 0.28 13.11 6.01
CA GLY A 381 1.61 12.72 6.47
C GLY A 381 1.63 12.36 7.96
N LEU A 382 1.03 13.19 8.81
CA LEU A 382 0.94 12.91 10.25
C LEU A 382 0.05 11.70 10.54
N LEU A 383 -1.10 11.56 9.86
CA LEU A 383 -1.96 10.38 9.98
C LEU A 383 -1.16 9.10 9.72
N MET A 384 -0.33 9.06 8.67
CA MET A 384 0.49 7.89 8.34
C MET A 384 1.44 7.51 9.48
N ILE A 385 2.05 8.48 10.19
CA ILE A 385 2.91 8.19 11.34
C ILE A 385 2.13 7.59 12.50
N PHE A 386 1.03 8.22 12.91
CA PHE A 386 0.28 7.78 14.09
C PHE A 386 -0.46 6.46 13.86
N ARG A 387 -1.10 6.29 12.69
CA ARG A 387 -1.80 5.06 12.30
C ARG A 387 -0.85 3.87 12.24
N ASN A 388 0.25 4.00 11.52
CA ASN A 388 1.23 2.93 11.38
C ASN A 388 1.97 2.64 12.68
N THR A 389 2.12 3.62 13.58
CA THR A 389 2.61 3.36 14.94
C THR A 389 1.64 2.46 15.71
N LEU A 390 0.32 2.72 15.65
CA LEU A 390 -0.70 1.84 16.28
C LEU A 390 -0.65 0.42 15.72
N GLN A 391 -0.53 0.30 14.39
CA GLN A 391 -0.39 -1.01 13.73
C GLN A 391 0.86 -1.73 14.22
N GLY A 392 2.02 -1.05 14.25
CA GLY A 392 3.29 -1.60 14.74
C GLY A 392 3.27 -2.03 16.20
N LEU A 393 2.44 -1.40 17.03
CA LEU A 393 2.18 -1.78 18.41
C LEU A 393 1.14 -2.90 18.56
N GLY A 394 0.61 -3.43 17.45
CA GLY A 394 -0.41 -4.49 17.44
C GLY A 394 -1.86 -4.02 17.63
N TYR A 395 -2.11 -2.72 17.66
CA TYR A 395 -3.45 -2.13 17.80
C TYR A 395 -4.12 -1.87 16.44
N SER A 396 -4.10 -2.85 15.53
CA SER A 396 -4.59 -2.72 14.15
C SER A 396 -6.08 -2.40 14.07
N MET A 397 -6.91 -2.87 15.02
CA MET A 397 -8.34 -2.53 15.05
C MET A 397 -8.55 -1.01 15.20
N GLN A 398 -7.66 -0.30 15.89
CA GLN A 398 -7.74 1.15 16.02
C GLN A 398 -7.44 1.85 14.68
N ALA A 399 -6.60 1.26 13.84
CA ALA A 399 -6.37 1.75 12.49
C ALA A 399 -7.63 1.62 11.61
N VAL A 400 -8.37 0.49 11.72
CA VAL A 400 -9.66 0.33 11.03
C VAL A 400 -10.67 1.38 11.48
N ILE A 401 -10.77 1.63 12.80
CA ILE A 401 -11.68 2.66 13.34
C ILE A 401 -11.28 4.04 12.81
N SER A 402 -9.98 4.33 12.65
CA SER A 402 -9.55 5.58 12.01
C SER A 402 -10.01 5.67 10.54
N GLY A 403 -10.06 4.53 9.82
CA GLY A 403 -10.62 4.45 8.48
C GLY A 403 -12.11 4.78 8.42
N VAL A 404 -12.89 4.40 9.45
CA VAL A 404 -14.29 4.85 9.58
C VAL A 404 -14.35 6.37 9.74
N GLY A 405 -13.42 6.98 10.46
CA GLY A 405 -13.27 8.44 10.54
C GLY A 405 -13.02 9.07 9.17
N GLU A 406 -12.19 8.44 8.32
CA GLU A 406 -12.00 8.89 6.94
C GLU A 406 -13.28 8.76 6.12
N LEU A 407 -14.04 7.66 6.27
CA LEU A 407 -15.31 7.47 5.58
C LEU A 407 -16.30 8.59 5.93
N ILE A 408 -16.44 8.92 7.21
CA ILE A 408 -17.27 10.04 7.68
C ILE A 408 -16.80 11.35 7.07
N GLY A 409 -15.50 11.63 7.09
CA GLY A 409 -14.93 12.86 6.54
C GLY A 409 -15.17 13.02 5.04
N ARG A 410 -15.02 11.94 4.25
CA ARG A 410 -15.33 11.93 2.81
C ARG A 410 -16.81 12.13 2.56
N SER A 411 -17.67 11.48 3.33
CA SER A 411 -19.14 11.67 3.23
C SER A 411 -19.56 13.11 3.54
N LEU A 412 -18.97 13.72 4.58
CA LEU A 412 -19.21 15.14 4.91
C LEU A 412 -18.73 16.07 3.79
N GLY A 413 -17.52 15.82 3.25
CA GLY A 413 -17.00 16.61 2.13
C GLY A 413 -17.86 16.49 0.88
N GLY A 414 -18.29 15.27 0.53
CA GLY A 414 -19.24 15.03 -0.57
C GLY A 414 -20.58 15.74 -0.36
N LEU A 415 -21.15 15.67 0.85
CA LEU A 415 -22.37 16.38 1.20
C LEU A 415 -22.21 17.89 1.07
N LEU A 416 -21.11 18.45 1.56
CA LEU A 416 -20.80 19.87 1.43
C LEU A 416 -20.62 20.29 -0.04
N ALA A 417 -20.07 19.41 -0.87
CA ALA A 417 -19.90 19.66 -2.29
C ALA A 417 -21.27 19.80 -2.99
N VAL A 418 -22.19 18.88 -2.74
CA VAL A 418 -23.51 18.88 -3.39
C VAL A 418 -24.43 20.01 -2.86
N THR A 419 -24.24 20.42 -1.59
CA THR A 419 -25.18 21.35 -0.93
C THR A 419 -24.72 22.80 -0.92
N LYS A 420 -23.42 23.10 -0.77
CA LYS A 420 -22.95 24.48 -0.48
C LYS A 420 -21.68 24.91 -1.20
N LEU A 421 -20.68 24.02 -1.33
CA LEU A 421 -19.32 24.40 -1.71
C LEU A 421 -18.95 24.02 -3.16
N GLY A 422 -19.83 23.29 -3.88
CA GLY A 422 -19.49 22.82 -5.21
C GLY A 422 -18.20 22.00 -5.22
N TYR A 423 -17.37 22.21 -6.24
CA TYR A 423 -16.12 21.44 -6.41
C TYR A 423 -15.11 21.62 -5.27
N LEU A 424 -15.11 22.77 -4.59
CA LEU A 424 -14.25 22.97 -3.41
C LEU A 424 -14.56 21.96 -2.28
N GLY A 425 -15.84 21.57 -2.13
CA GLY A 425 -16.20 20.51 -1.17
C GLY A 425 -15.55 19.18 -1.48
N ILE A 426 -15.41 18.81 -2.76
CA ILE A 426 -14.64 17.64 -3.20
C ILE A 426 -13.16 17.79 -2.85
N CYS A 427 -12.56 18.95 -3.13
CA CYS A 427 -11.18 19.24 -2.79
C CYS A 427 -10.89 19.12 -1.28
N LEU A 428 -11.86 19.45 -0.43
CA LEU A 428 -11.72 19.40 1.04
C LEU A 428 -12.06 18.03 1.63
N ALA A 429 -12.72 17.13 0.91
CA ALA A 429 -13.23 15.88 1.44
C ALA A 429 -12.11 14.96 1.99
N ASN A 430 -11.04 14.74 1.23
CA ASN A 430 -9.90 13.96 1.71
C ASN A 430 -9.16 14.65 2.88
N PRO A 431 -8.83 15.96 2.83
CA PRO A 431 -8.24 16.66 3.98
C PRO A 431 -9.07 16.56 5.28
N ILE A 432 -10.39 16.72 5.20
CA ILE A 432 -11.29 16.54 6.36
C ILE A 432 -11.20 15.10 6.88
N ALA A 433 -11.25 14.13 5.98
CA ALA A 433 -11.12 12.72 6.33
C ALA A 433 -9.79 12.41 7.04
N TRP A 434 -8.68 12.89 6.49
CA TRP A 434 -7.36 12.72 7.10
C TRP A 434 -7.23 13.42 8.45
N ALA A 435 -7.80 14.62 8.60
CA ALA A 435 -7.78 15.33 9.86
C ALA A 435 -8.55 14.55 10.96
N LEU A 436 -9.76 14.07 10.67
CA LEU A 436 -10.55 13.29 11.63
C LEU A 436 -9.82 12.01 12.05
N ALA A 437 -9.30 11.27 11.09
CA ALA A 437 -8.55 10.05 11.35
C ALA A 437 -7.25 10.32 12.12
N MET A 438 -6.53 11.39 11.79
CA MET A 438 -5.29 11.82 12.46
C MET A 438 -5.55 12.14 13.94
N PHE A 439 -6.55 12.96 14.25
CA PHE A 439 -6.86 13.31 15.64
C PHE A 439 -7.24 12.07 16.46
N TYR A 440 -8.02 11.16 15.87
CA TYR A 440 -8.32 9.88 16.51
C TYR A 440 -7.06 9.06 16.77
N CYS A 441 -6.17 8.91 15.78
CA CYS A 441 -4.92 8.16 15.94
C CYS A 441 -3.99 8.80 16.98
N ILE A 442 -3.88 10.14 17.02
CA ILE A 442 -3.10 10.86 18.05
C ILE A 442 -3.66 10.55 19.46
N PHE A 443 -4.99 10.63 19.62
CA PHE A 443 -5.64 10.30 20.87
C PHE A 443 -5.32 8.87 21.31
N MET A 444 -5.45 7.90 20.40
CA MET A 444 -5.20 6.50 20.71
C MET A 444 -3.72 6.19 20.99
N VAL A 445 -2.78 6.75 20.22
CA VAL A 445 -1.34 6.60 20.50
C VAL A 445 -1.01 7.16 21.88
N THR A 446 -1.51 8.34 22.23
CA THR A 446 -1.25 8.93 23.56
C THR A 446 -1.80 8.07 24.69
N ARG A 447 -2.98 7.47 24.51
CA ARG A 447 -3.60 6.56 25.46
C ARG A 447 -2.81 5.25 25.62
N VAL A 448 -2.41 4.63 24.51
CA VAL A 448 -1.60 3.40 24.51
C VAL A 448 -0.25 3.65 25.18
N MET A 449 0.46 4.71 24.78
CA MET A 449 1.78 5.05 25.32
C MET A 449 1.76 5.44 26.81
N LYS A 450 0.61 5.82 27.38
CA LYS A 450 0.44 6.01 28.83
C LYS A 450 0.28 4.68 29.57
N LYS A 451 -0.32 3.66 28.96
CA LYS A 451 -0.50 2.34 29.59
C LYS A 451 0.79 1.52 29.63
N GLU A 452 1.72 1.80 28.71
CA GLU A 452 3.02 1.11 28.61
C GLU A 452 4.13 1.81 29.46
N ARG A 453 3.76 2.76 30.28
CA ARG A 453 4.59 3.32 31.37
C ARG A 453 4.48 2.49 32.62
#